data_e2b8bc73076447b91ed82c24b713e5aa
#
_entry.id   e2b8bc73076447b91ed82c24b713e5aa
#
_cell.length_a   1.000
_cell.length_b   1.000
_cell.length_c   1.000
_cell.angle_alpha   90.00
_cell.angle_beta   90.00
_cell.angle_gamma   90.00
#
_symmetry.space_group_name_H-M   'P 1'
#
loop_
_entity.id
_entity.type
_entity.pdbx_description
1 polymer ?
#
loop_
_entity_poly.entity_id
_entity_poly.type
_entity_poly.pdbx_seq_one_letter_code
_entity_poly.pdbx_strand_id
1 'polypeptide(L)'
;MVVNASVTPVSGSTRIEAQRLSGGVFQKIAAALGDRVRRNEPMCLHTSFRIGGPADLYVVATNANELVELVWLAREHAMPYLIIGRATNILVADKGIRGLVIENAVRNMYLQDEAILYAESGVLLRDLVRETARRDLGGVEWAVGIPGSVGGAVVGNAGAYGSYISDVLLKATVLAADGTVRELSAKEMGFGYRTSRFKGQVTGGNQEVILSAEFTLRPEPARIIAENIAEYTRRREESQPTEPSAGSIFKRTEQYPAGFLIEQ
;
A
#
# COMPACT_ATOMS: atom_id res chain seq x y z
N MET A 1 -6.11 5.28 7.72
CA MET A 1 -7.08 4.16 7.77
C MET A 1 -6.87 3.42 9.07
N VAL A 2 -7.87 3.45 9.98
CA VAL A 2 -7.79 2.68 11.23
C VAL A 2 -8.05 1.22 10.88
N VAL A 3 -7.06 0.37 11.04
CA VAL A 3 -7.25 -1.07 10.93
C VAL A 3 -7.72 -1.56 12.29
N ASN A 4 -9.04 -1.51 12.49
CA ASN A 4 -9.66 -2.11 13.66
C ASN A 4 -10.00 -3.55 13.30
N ALA A 5 -9.36 -4.51 13.93
CA ALA A 5 -9.69 -5.94 13.80
C ALA A 5 -10.97 -6.32 14.57
N SER A 6 -11.86 -5.37 14.85
CA SER A 6 -13.21 -5.62 15.32
C SER A 6 -14.20 -5.18 14.25
N VAL A 7 -14.79 -6.15 13.57
CA VAL A 7 -15.94 -5.97 12.70
C VAL A 7 -17.09 -5.39 13.51
N THR A 8 -17.49 -4.15 13.24
CA THR A 8 -18.75 -3.60 13.74
C THR A 8 -19.90 -4.32 13.01
N PRO A 9 -20.88 -4.92 13.70
CA PRO A 9 -21.96 -5.63 13.03
C PRO A 9 -22.89 -4.63 12.34
N VAL A 10 -23.03 -4.76 11.02
CA VAL A 10 -24.21 -4.28 10.31
C VAL A 10 -25.38 -5.13 10.79
N SER A 11 -26.46 -4.49 11.20
CA SER A 11 -27.67 -5.12 11.73
C SER A 11 -28.25 -6.12 10.73
N GLY A 12 -28.11 -7.39 11.03
CA GLY A 12 -28.59 -8.52 10.26
C GLY A 12 -27.85 -9.76 10.77
N SER A 13 -28.47 -10.46 11.72
CA SER A 13 -27.95 -11.58 12.48
C SER A 13 -27.20 -12.61 11.63
N THR A 14 -25.88 -12.54 11.66
CA THR A 14 -25.01 -13.71 11.63
C THR A 14 -23.81 -13.32 12.46
N ARG A 15 -23.78 -13.76 13.73
CA ARG A 15 -22.57 -13.79 14.52
C ARG A 15 -21.57 -14.67 13.76
N ILE A 16 -20.66 -14.06 13.02
CA ILE A 16 -19.40 -14.70 12.73
C ILE A 16 -18.66 -14.60 14.07
N GLU A 17 -18.78 -15.67 14.87
CA GLU A 17 -17.83 -15.91 15.94
C GLU A 17 -16.45 -15.79 15.29
N ALA A 18 -15.65 -14.86 15.79
CA ALA A 18 -14.23 -14.83 15.50
C ALA A 18 -13.70 -16.20 15.98
N GLN A 19 -13.69 -17.18 15.05
CA GLN A 19 -13.06 -18.45 15.30
C GLN A 19 -11.64 -18.11 15.71
N ARG A 20 -11.31 -18.35 16.97
CA ARG A 20 -9.92 -18.44 17.40
C ARG A 20 -9.29 -19.44 16.45
N LEU A 21 -8.51 -18.94 15.50
CA LEU A 21 -7.74 -19.79 14.60
C LEU A 21 -7.09 -20.83 15.49
N SER A 22 -7.36 -22.11 15.26
CA SER A 22 -6.84 -23.17 16.11
C SER A 22 -5.32 -23.02 16.14
N GLY A 23 -4.70 -23.12 17.31
CA GLY A 23 -3.24 -23.00 17.45
C GLY A 23 -2.46 -23.83 16.42
N GLY A 24 -3.10 -24.87 15.86
CA GLY A 24 -2.55 -25.71 14.80
C GLY A 24 -2.33 -25.00 13.45
N VAL A 25 -3.18 -24.03 13.06
CA VAL A 25 -2.99 -23.30 11.78
C VAL A 25 -1.77 -22.37 11.87
N PHE A 26 -1.65 -21.63 12.98
CA PHE A 26 -0.46 -20.80 13.22
C PHE A 26 0.84 -21.62 13.22
N GLN A 27 0.81 -22.79 13.86
CA GLN A 27 1.97 -23.67 13.89
C GLN A 27 2.34 -24.21 12.51
N LYS A 28 1.34 -24.59 11.69
CA LYS A 28 1.57 -25.08 10.32
C LYS A 28 2.21 -24.00 9.44
N ILE A 29 1.65 -22.79 9.43
CA ILE A 29 2.20 -21.68 8.64
C ILE A 29 3.59 -21.28 9.14
N ALA A 30 3.77 -21.19 10.45
CA ALA A 30 5.08 -20.88 11.00
C ALA A 30 6.12 -21.98 10.71
N ALA A 31 5.72 -23.23 10.67
CA ALA A 31 6.59 -24.33 10.28
C ALA A 31 6.96 -24.29 8.78
N ALA A 32 5.99 -23.98 7.91
CA ALA A 32 6.21 -23.84 6.47
C ALA A 32 7.16 -22.68 6.15
N LEU A 33 7.09 -21.57 6.90
CA LEU A 33 7.93 -20.39 6.70
C LEU A 33 9.30 -20.48 7.41
N GLY A 34 9.43 -21.37 8.40
CA GLY A 34 10.68 -21.54 9.17
C GLY A 34 11.16 -20.26 9.84
N ASP A 35 12.46 -20.00 9.76
CA ASP A 35 13.12 -18.83 10.38
C ASP A 35 12.76 -17.48 9.72
N ARG A 36 12.06 -17.50 8.59
CA ARG A 36 11.64 -16.27 7.89
C ARG A 36 10.47 -15.57 8.58
N VAL A 37 9.69 -16.28 9.40
CA VAL A 37 8.53 -15.73 10.08
C VAL A 37 8.88 -15.25 11.49
N ARG A 38 8.50 -14.03 11.81
CA ARG A 38 8.57 -13.50 13.16
C ARG A 38 7.21 -13.65 13.83
N ARG A 39 7.20 -14.09 15.07
CA ARG A 39 6.00 -14.27 15.88
C ARG A 39 5.86 -13.12 16.87
N ASN A 40 4.63 -12.65 17.08
CA ASN A 40 4.32 -11.54 17.98
C ASN A 40 5.17 -10.29 17.67
N GLU A 41 5.37 -10.00 16.38
CA GLU A 41 6.21 -8.90 15.93
C GLU A 41 5.56 -7.56 16.21
N PRO A 42 6.20 -6.66 16.99
CA PRO A 42 5.64 -5.36 17.33
C PRO A 42 5.50 -4.47 16.09
N MET A 43 4.26 -4.12 15.72
CA MET A 43 4.01 -3.31 14.53
C MET A 43 4.51 -1.87 14.66
N CYS A 44 4.72 -1.37 15.87
CA CYS A 44 5.36 -0.06 16.09
C CYS A 44 6.76 0.04 15.48
N LEU A 45 7.45 -1.08 15.25
CA LEU A 45 8.76 -1.12 14.56
C LEU A 45 8.64 -0.98 13.04
N HIS A 46 7.44 -1.19 12.49
CA HIS A 46 7.18 -1.25 11.04
C HIS A 46 6.30 -0.11 10.53
N THR A 47 5.58 0.58 11.42
CA THR A 47 4.73 1.72 11.05
C THR A 47 5.49 3.04 11.10
N SER A 48 5.22 3.95 10.18
CA SER A 48 5.80 5.30 10.21
C SER A 48 5.33 6.11 11.41
N PHE A 49 4.18 5.77 11.96
CA PHE A 49 3.64 6.39 13.17
C PHE A 49 4.31 5.87 14.45
N ARG A 50 5.10 4.80 14.36
CA ARG A 50 5.78 4.14 15.49
C ARG A 50 4.83 3.70 16.61
N ILE A 51 3.58 3.38 16.25
CA ILE A 51 2.52 2.87 17.12
C ILE A 51 2.00 1.58 16.52
N GLY A 52 1.59 0.65 17.38
CA GLY A 52 0.96 -0.61 17.01
C GLY A 52 1.39 -1.78 17.86
N GLY A 53 0.40 -2.55 18.34
CA GLY A 53 0.60 -3.81 19.02
C GLY A 53 1.11 -4.91 18.07
N PRO A 54 1.30 -6.14 18.58
CA PRO A 54 1.97 -7.21 17.85
C PRO A 54 1.12 -7.79 16.72
N ALA A 55 1.76 -8.14 15.60
CA ALA A 55 1.23 -9.07 14.61
C ALA A 55 1.46 -10.50 15.09
N ASP A 56 0.48 -11.39 14.94
CA ASP A 56 0.65 -12.80 15.32
C ASP A 56 1.81 -13.44 14.56
N LEU A 57 1.82 -13.24 13.24
CA LEU A 57 2.89 -13.64 12.34
C LEU A 57 3.26 -12.46 11.41
N TYR A 58 4.54 -12.32 11.15
CA TYR A 58 5.08 -11.29 10.26
C TYR A 58 6.15 -11.90 9.36
N VAL A 59 6.10 -11.59 8.08
CA VAL A 59 7.06 -12.07 7.07
C VAL A 59 7.31 -10.98 6.03
N VAL A 60 8.52 -10.97 5.46
CA VAL A 60 8.89 -10.06 4.37
C VAL A 60 8.92 -10.84 3.06
N ALA A 61 8.19 -10.37 2.05
CA ALA A 61 8.28 -10.85 0.67
C ALA A 61 9.29 -9.99 -0.11
N THR A 62 10.31 -10.61 -0.69
CA THR A 62 11.41 -9.94 -1.39
C THR A 62 11.34 -10.05 -2.91
N ASN A 63 10.49 -10.94 -3.44
CA ASN A 63 10.21 -11.09 -4.86
C ASN A 63 8.73 -11.42 -5.11
N ALA A 64 8.26 -11.24 -6.34
CA ALA A 64 6.85 -11.38 -6.71
C ALA A 64 6.32 -12.80 -6.48
N ASN A 65 7.10 -13.83 -6.77
CA ASN A 65 6.68 -15.22 -6.55
C ASN A 65 6.47 -15.50 -5.07
N GLU A 66 7.38 -15.04 -4.23
CA GLU A 66 7.27 -15.16 -2.78
C GLU A 66 6.03 -14.44 -2.23
N LEU A 67 5.71 -13.24 -2.73
CA LEU A 67 4.50 -12.53 -2.36
C LEU A 67 3.24 -13.34 -2.71
N VAL A 68 3.18 -13.92 -3.91
CA VAL A 68 2.08 -14.77 -4.36
C VAL A 68 1.98 -16.02 -3.50
N GLU A 69 3.09 -16.71 -3.24
CA GLU A 69 3.13 -17.92 -2.40
C GLU A 69 2.63 -17.67 -0.98
N LEU A 70 3.04 -16.56 -0.35
CA LEU A 70 2.59 -16.17 0.98
C LEU A 70 1.09 -15.89 1.03
N VAL A 71 0.55 -15.23 0.01
CA VAL A 71 -0.90 -14.99 -0.11
C VAL A 71 -1.65 -16.31 -0.29
N TRP A 72 -1.15 -17.21 -1.13
CA TRP A 72 -1.73 -18.53 -1.33
C TRP A 72 -1.72 -19.35 -0.04
N LEU A 73 -0.60 -19.39 0.66
CA LEU A 73 -0.47 -20.09 1.94
C LEU A 73 -1.50 -19.57 2.96
N ALA A 74 -1.69 -18.25 3.05
CA ALA A 74 -2.67 -17.67 3.93
C ALA A 74 -4.11 -18.06 3.53
N ARG A 75 -4.43 -18.03 2.24
CA ARG A 75 -5.74 -18.41 1.69
C ARG A 75 -6.07 -19.89 1.91
N GLU A 76 -5.12 -20.78 1.60
CA GLU A 76 -5.26 -22.23 1.78
C GLU A 76 -5.62 -22.60 3.21
N HIS A 77 -5.06 -21.86 4.16
CA HIS A 77 -5.31 -22.10 5.59
C HIS A 77 -6.38 -21.21 6.20
N ALA A 78 -7.16 -20.49 5.36
CA ALA A 78 -8.17 -19.51 5.80
C ALA A 78 -7.64 -18.53 6.87
N MET A 79 -6.33 -18.19 6.81
CA MET A 79 -5.70 -17.26 7.72
C MET A 79 -5.94 -15.83 7.25
N PRO A 80 -6.47 -14.94 8.10
CA PRO A 80 -6.51 -13.51 7.80
C PRO A 80 -5.10 -13.00 7.51
N TYR A 81 -4.96 -12.17 6.49
CA TYR A 81 -3.68 -11.55 6.18
C TYR A 81 -3.83 -10.08 5.83
N LEU A 82 -2.75 -9.34 6.06
CA LEU A 82 -2.62 -7.93 5.71
C LEU A 82 -1.31 -7.75 4.96
N ILE A 83 -1.38 -7.18 3.74
CA ILE A 83 -0.18 -6.78 3.01
C ILE A 83 0.09 -5.32 3.32
N ILE A 84 1.30 -5.05 3.75
CA ILE A 84 1.79 -3.70 3.99
C ILE A 84 2.98 -3.40 3.06
N GLY A 85 3.10 -2.14 2.63
CA GLY A 85 4.34 -1.61 2.08
C GLY A 85 5.15 -0.96 3.21
N ARG A 86 5.32 0.36 3.16
CA ARG A 86 6.02 1.14 4.20
C ARG A 86 5.14 1.48 5.41
N ALA A 87 3.91 0.97 5.48
CA ALA A 87 2.96 1.21 6.57
C ALA A 87 2.81 2.69 6.97
N THR A 88 2.79 3.58 5.98
CA THR A 88 2.79 5.03 6.18
C THR A 88 1.40 5.64 6.24
N ASN A 89 0.36 4.84 6.05
CA ASN A 89 -1.04 5.29 6.03
C ASN A 89 -1.94 4.31 6.79
N ILE A 90 -1.42 3.67 7.82
CA ILE A 90 -2.15 2.77 8.70
C ILE A 90 -1.92 3.14 10.16
N LEU A 91 -2.94 2.89 10.97
CA LEU A 91 -2.87 2.91 12.42
C LEU A 91 -3.22 1.51 12.93
N VAL A 92 -2.29 0.90 13.61
CA VAL A 92 -2.46 -0.42 14.22
C VAL A 92 -2.80 -0.25 15.69
N ALA A 93 -3.91 -0.87 16.14
CA ALA A 93 -4.34 -0.83 17.53
C ALA A 93 -3.37 -1.56 18.46
N ASP A 94 -3.41 -1.26 19.78
CA ASP A 94 -2.55 -1.90 20.79
C ASP A 94 -2.76 -3.43 20.87
N LYS A 95 -3.97 -3.91 20.55
CA LYS A 95 -4.25 -5.35 20.43
C LYS A 95 -3.52 -6.02 19.27
N GLY A 96 -2.92 -5.24 18.37
CA GLY A 96 -2.17 -5.71 17.22
C GLY A 96 -3.04 -6.29 16.10
N ILE A 97 -2.43 -7.12 15.27
CA ILE A 97 -3.05 -7.71 14.07
C ILE A 97 -3.14 -9.21 14.25
N ARG A 98 -4.36 -9.75 14.12
CA ARG A 98 -4.60 -11.20 14.15
C ARG A 98 -4.41 -11.76 12.75
N GLY A 99 -3.51 -12.75 12.61
CA GLY A 99 -3.17 -13.39 11.35
C GLY A 99 -1.75 -13.09 10.86
N LEU A 100 -1.57 -13.12 9.55
CA LEU A 100 -0.28 -12.93 8.88
C LEU A 100 -0.13 -11.52 8.34
N VAL A 101 0.89 -10.80 8.77
CA VAL A 101 1.32 -9.56 8.12
C VAL A 101 2.42 -9.88 7.12
N ILE A 102 2.23 -9.49 5.87
CA ILE A 102 3.20 -9.64 4.79
C ILE A 102 3.73 -8.25 4.43
N GLU A 103 4.99 -7.97 4.77
CA GLU A 103 5.67 -6.79 4.25
C GLU A 103 6.08 -7.03 2.82
N ASN A 104 5.56 -6.22 1.92
CA ASN A 104 5.90 -6.27 0.50
C ASN A 104 7.15 -5.41 0.24
N ALA A 105 8.30 -6.08 0.12
CA ALA A 105 9.59 -5.51 -0.25
C ALA A 105 10.02 -5.87 -1.68
N VAL A 106 9.07 -6.22 -2.54
CA VAL A 106 9.27 -6.56 -3.96
C VAL A 106 9.54 -5.29 -4.75
N ARG A 107 10.76 -5.07 -5.28
CA ARG A 107 11.21 -3.73 -5.72
C ARG A 107 11.87 -3.70 -7.08
N ASN A 108 11.53 -4.62 -7.98
CA ASN A 108 12.04 -4.56 -9.33
C ASN A 108 11.32 -3.45 -10.13
N MET A 109 12.07 -2.72 -10.96
CA MET A 109 11.58 -1.61 -11.77
C MET A 109 12.44 -1.47 -13.02
N TYR A 110 11.81 -1.31 -14.17
CA TYR A 110 12.52 -1.11 -15.44
C TYR A 110 11.65 -0.37 -16.46
N LEU A 111 12.30 0.28 -17.39
CA LEU A 111 11.64 0.87 -18.56
C LEU A 111 11.27 -0.25 -19.53
N GLN A 112 9.99 -0.40 -19.82
CA GLN A 112 9.47 -1.42 -20.71
C GLN A 112 9.45 -0.95 -22.16
N ASP A 113 9.19 0.35 -22.36
CA ASP A 113 9.17 1.04 -23.64
C ASP A 113 9.63 2.49 -23.40
N GLU A 114 9.80 3.31 -24.45
CA GLU A 114 10.36 4.68 -24.39
C GLU A 114 9.74 5.55 -23.29
N ALA A 115 8.47 5.36 -22.98
CA ALA A 115 7.74 6.14 -21.97
C ALA A 115 6.85 5.30 -21.05
N ILE A 116 7.04 3.98 -21.01
CA ILE A 116 6.30 3.08 -20.11
C ILE A 116 7.25 2.50 -19.07
N LEU A 117 7.04 2.84 -17.81
CA LEU A 117 7.80 2.32 -16.69
C LEU A 117 7.00 1.24 -15.97
N TYR A 118 7.56 0.04 -15.93
CA TYR A 118 7.09 -1.05 -15.06
C TYR A 118 7.69 -0.91 -13.66
N ALA A 119 6.87 -1.10 -12.64
CA ALA A 119 7.31 -1.13 -11.25
C ALA A 119 6.53 -2.16 -10.44
N GLU A 120 7.23 -3.02 -9.72
CA GLU A 120 6.62 -3.93 -8.74
C GLU A 120 6.01 -3.15 -7.56
N SER A 121 5.00 -3.74 -6.93
CA SER A 121 4.16 -3.03 -5.96
C SER A 121 4.87 -2.59 -4.68
N GLY A 122 6.01 -3.18 -4.34
CA GLY A 122 6.87 -2.77 -3.22
C GLY A 122 7.85 -1.64 -3.55
N VAL A 123 8.00 -1.22 -4.82
CA VAL A 123 8.85 -0.09 -5.23
C VAL A 123 8.41 1.16 -4.46
N LEU A 124 9.37 1.89 -3.92
CA LEU A 124 9.07 3.12 -3.19
C LEU A 124 8.79 4.27 -4.16
N LEU A 125 7.82 5.11 -3.85
CA LEU A 125 7.47 6.26 -4.70
C LEU A 125 8.67 7.20 -4.93
N ARG A 126 9.51 7.42 -3.93
CA ARG A 126 10.74 8.20 -4.07
C ARG A 126 11.73 7.60 -5.09
N ASP A 127 11.79 6.26 -5.16
CA ASP A 127 12.68 5.56 -6.09
C ASP A 127 12.09 5.60 -7.50
N LEU A 128 10.75 5.52 -7.64
CA LEU A 128 10.03 5.73 -8.88
C LEU A 128 10.33 7.12 -9.46
N VAL A 129 10.15 8.19 -8.66
CA VAL A 129 10.43 9.58 -9.09
C VAL A 129 11.90 9.77 -9.47
N ARG A 130 12.82 9.21 -8.70
CA ARG A 130 14.24 9.30 -8.99
C ARG A 130 14.61 8.62 -10.32
N GLU A 131 14.05 7.44 -10.56
CA GLU A 131 14.34 6.68 -11.78
C GLU A 131 13.76 7.36 -13.03
N THR A 132 12.55 7.90 -12.94
CA THR A 132 11.94 8.64 -14.07
C THR A 132 12.72 9.92 -14.37
N ALA A 133 13.12 10.66 -13.35
CA ALA A 133 13.93 11.87 -13.51
C ALA A 133 15.30 11.60 -14.18
N ARG A 134 15.95 10.49 -13.86
CA ARG A 134 17.23 10.08 -14.50
C ARG A 134 17.09 9.75 -15.99
N ARG A 135 15.87 9.52 -16.45
CA ARG A 135 15.54 9.16 -17.83
C ARG A 135 14.86 10.28 -18.59
N ASP A 136 14.83 11.48 -18.06
CA ASP A 136 14.13 12.63 -18.62
C ASP A 136 12.64 12.34 -18.90
N LEU A 137 11.99 11.60 -17.99
CA LEU A 137 10.59 11.22 -18.05
C LEU A 137 9.82 11.92 -16.93
N GLY A 138 8.87 12.79 -17.30
CA GLY A 138 7.98 13.51 -16.41
C GLY A 138 6.62 12.84 -16.24
N GLY A 139 5.88 13.29 -15.22
CA GLY A 139 4.51 12.88 -14.91
C GLY A 139 4.30 12.39 -13.48
N VAL A 140 5.37 12.06 -12.73
CA VAL A 140 5.31 11.55 -11.35
C VAL A 140 6.06 12.42 -10.34
N GLU A 141 6.56 13.58 -10.69
CA GLU A 141 7.35 14.48 -9.84
C GLU A 141 6.58 14.89 -8.57
N TRP A 142 5.26 15.03 -8.70
CA TRP A 142 4.36 15.34 -7.59
C TRP A 142 4.40 14.30 -6.45
N ALA A 143 4.84 13.08 -6.76
CA ALA A 143 4.95 11.99 -5.78
C ALA A 143 6.24 12.06 -4.94
N VAL A 144 7.16 13.03 -5.24
CA VAL A 144 8.37 13.23 -4.46
C VAL A 144 8.00 13.49 -2.99
N GLY A 145 8.71 12.84 -2.09
CA GLY A 145 8.47 12.98 -0.66
C GLY A 145 7.19 12.33 -0.12
N ILE A 146 6.30 11.76 -0.96
CA ILE A 146 5.20 10.92 -0.47
C ILE A 146 5.81 9.61 0.04
N PRO A 147 5.74 9.33 1.34
CA PRO A 147 6.24 8.08 1.86
C PRO A 147 5.26 6.95 1.51
N GLY A 148 5.74 5.90 0.88
CA GLY A 148 4.89 4.77 0.51
C GLY A 148 5.45 3.96 -0.65
N SER A 149 4.75 2.90 -1.00
CA SER A 149 5.05 2.02 -2.13
C SER A 149 4.05 2.20 -3.26
N VAL A 150 4.41 1.76 -4.45
CA VAL A 150 3.57 1.74 -5.65
C VAL A 150 2.24 1.05 -5.37
N GLY A 151 2.22 -0.16 -4.78
CA GLY A 151 0.99 -0.86 -4.45
C GLY A 151 0.08 -0.08 -3.52
N GLY A 152 0.64 0.51 -2.44
CA GLY A 152 -0.13 1.36 -1.53
C GLY A 152 -0.67 2.64 -2.21
N ALA A 153 0.10 3.21 -3.14
CA ALA A 153 -0.30 4.37 -3.92
C ALA A 153 -1.46 4.06 -4.87
N VAL A 154 -1.42 2.91 -5.56
CA VAL A 154 -2.52 2.44 -6.42
C VAL A 154 -3.77 2.13 -5.59
N VAL A 155 -3.66 1.40 -4.47
CA VAL A 155 -4.79 1.11 -3.57
C VAL A 155 -5.49 2.39 -3.12
N GLY A 156 -4.73 3.41 -2.75
CA GLY A 156 -5.26 4.67 -2.23
C GLY A 156 -5.56 5.73 -3.28
N ASN A 157 -5.29 5.52 -4.56
CA ASN A 157 -5.19 6.56 -5.58
C ASN A 157 -4.42 7.76 -5.00
N ALA A 158 -3.16 7.52 -4.61
CA ALA A 158 -2.34 8.55 -3.99
C ALA A 158 -2.24 9.77 -4.91
N GLY A 159 -2.27 10.94 -4.31
CA GLY A 159 -2.17 12.18 -5.06
C GLY A 159 -1.76 13.35 -4.20
N ALA A 160 -1.11 14.31 -4.80
CA ALA A 160 -0.71 15.58 -4.23
C ALA A 160 -0.67 16.65 -5.33
N TYR A 161 -0.84 17.91 -4.94
CA TYR A 161 -0.71 19.07 -5.82
C TYR A 161 -1.58 19.02 -7.08
N GLY A 162 -2.76 18.39 -6.99
CA GLY A 162 -3.72 18.27 -8.08
C GLY A 162 -3.51 17.08 -9.02
N SER A 163 -2.45 16.29 -8.84
CA SER A 163 -2.16 15.08 -9.61
C SER A 163 -2.35 13.80 -8.79
N TYR A 164 -2.62 12.69 -9.46
CA TYR A 164 -2.96 11.40 -8.86
C TYR A 164 -2.28 10.25 -9.61
N ILE A 165 -2.20 9.08 -8.96
CA ILE A 165 -1.77 7.84 -9.61
C ILE A 165 -2.64 7.53 -10.84
N SER A 166 -3.95 7.77 -10.77
CA SER A 166 -4.89 7.58 -11.88
C SER A 166 -4.54 8.35 -13.14
N ASP A 167 -3.77 9.44 -13.04
CA ASP A 167 -3.42 10.29 -14.20
C ASP A 167 -2.30 9.67 -15.05
N VAL A 168 -1.51 8.78 -14.45
CA VAL A 168 -0.34 8.18 -15.09
C VAL A 168 -0.37 6.66 -15.16
N LEU A 169 -1.27 5.99 -14.41
CA LEU A 169 -1.38 4.54 -14.44
C LEU A 169 -1.93 4.07 -15.79
N LEU A 170 -1.20 3.18 -16.47
CA LEU A 170 -1.65 2.48 -17.68
C LEU A 170 -2.46 1.26 -17.31
N LYS A 171 -1.86 0.35 -16.55
CA LYS A 171 -2.46 -0.90 -16.05
C LYS A 171 -1.74 -1.40 -14.80
N ALA A 172 -2.31 -2.38 -14.12
CA ALA A 172 -1.64 -3.10 -13.06
C ALA A 172 -1.86 -4.61 -13.19
N THR A 173 -0.85 -5.38 -12.78
CA THR A 173 -0.97 -6.83 -12.62
C THR A 173 -1.44 -7.13 -11.21
N VAL A 174 -2.46 -7.96 -11.11
CA VAL A 174 -3.19 -8.24 -9.86
C VAL A 174 -3.33 -9.74 -9.66
N LEU A 175 -3.06 -10.23 -8.46
CA LEU A 175 -3.50 -11.55 -8.00
C LEU A 175 -4.95 -11.42 -7.52
N ALA A 176 -5.87 -11.97 -8.28
CA ALA A 176 -7.30 -11.91 -8.00
C ALA A 176 -7.72 -12.80 -6.81
N ALA A 177 -8.96 -12.63 -6.35
CA ALA A 177 -9.51 -13.41 -5.25
C ALA A 177 -9.59 -14.91 -5.56
N ASP A 178 -9.86 -15.27 -6.82
CA ASP A 178 -9.89 -16.65 -7.32
C ASP A 178 -8.49 -17.27 -7.52
N GLY A 179 -7.44 -16.48 -7.26
CA GLY A 179 -6.06 -16.92 -7.39
C GLY A 179 -5.46 -16.76 -8.78
N THR A 180 -6.21 -16.30 -9.77
CA THR A 180 -5.65 -16.01 -11.09
C THR A 180 -4.88 -14.69 -11.08
N VAL A 181 -3.81 -14.64 -11.86
CA VAL A 181 -3.10 -13.38 -12.13
C VAL A 181 -3.66 -12.76 -13.40
N ARG A 182 -4.07 -11.51 -13.32
CA ARG A 182 -4.66 -10.78 -14.45
C ARG A 182 -4.19 -9.33 -14.50
N GLU A 183 -4.24 -8.76 -15.69
CA GLU A 183 -4.01 -7.34 -15.88
C GLU A 183 -5.34 -6.57 -15.79
N LEU A 184 -5.32 -5.43 -15.13
CA LEU A 184 -6.42 -4.50 -15.04
C LEU A 184 -5.98 -3.15 -15.58
N SER A 185 -6.74 -2.59 -16.52
CA SER A 185 -6.53 -1.23 -17.01
C SER A 185 -6.85 -0.17 -15.95
N ALA A 186 -6.36 1.05 -16.13
CA ALA A 186 -6.68 2.17 -15.24
C ALA A 186 -8.19 2.39 -15.05
N LYS A 187 -9.00 2.13 -16.09
CA LYS A 187 -10.48 2.24 -16.03
C LYS A 187 -11.11 1.22 -15.09
N GLU A 188 -10.55 0.03 -14.99
CA GLU A 188 -11.04 -1.06 -14.14
C GLU A 188 -10.65 -0.89 -12.67
N MET A 189 -9.75 0.05 -12.36
CA MET A 189 -9.31 0.33 -10.99
C MET A 189 -10.40 1.00 -10.13
N GLY A 190 -11.43 1.58 -10.75
CA GLY A 190 -12.48 2.28 -10.01
C GLY A 190 -11.94 3.43 -9.15
N PHE A 191 -11.00 4.19 -9.70
CA PHE A 191 -10.39 5.30 -8.98
C PHE A 191 -11.36 6.42 -8.63
N GLY A 192 -11.20 6.96 -7.46
CA GLY A 192 -11.85 8.15 -6.98
C GLY A 192 -10.96 8.87 -5.95
N TYR A 193 -11.48 9.92 -5.33
CA TYR A 193 -10.70 10.66 -4.33
C TYR A 193 -10.31 9.76 -3.15
N ARG A 194 -9.00 9.48 -3.04
CA ARG A 194 -8.42 8.61 -2.00
C ARG A 194 -9.04 7.20 -1.95
N THR A 195 -9.46 6.68 -3.08
CA THR A 195 -10.07 5.35 -3.18
C THR A 195 -9.78 4.66 -4.52
N SER A 196 -9.88 3.33 -4.50
CA SER A 196 -9.91 2.44 -5.65
C SER A 196 -10.76 1.22 -5.30
N ARG A 197 -11.00 0.33 -6.27
CA ARG A 197 -11.70 -0.96 -6.03
C ARG A 197 -11.07 -1.81 -4.92
N PHE A 198 -9.78 -1.66 -4.67
CA PHE A 198 -9.04 -2.44 -3.68
C PHE A 198 -9.22 -1.93 -2.25
N LYS A 199 -9.58 -0.67 -2.05
CA LYS A 199 -9.52 -0.04 -0.73
C LYS A 199 -10.50 -0.63 0.30
N GLY A 200 -11.62 -1.14 -0.12
CA GLY A 200 -12.61 -1.80 0.75
C GLY A 200 -12.25 -3.24 1.12
N GLN A 201 -11.25 -3.82 0.47
CA GLN A 201 -10.90 -5.23 0.56
C GLN A 201 -9.73 -5.51 1.52
N VAL A 202 -9.20 -4.52 2.20
CA VAL A 202 -7.92 -4.58 2.93
C VAL A 202 -7.88 -5.60 4.08
N THR A 203 -9.04 -6.13 4.49
CA THR A 203 -9.13 -7.16 5.53
C THR A 203 -10.13 -8.24 5.14
N GLY A 204 -9.70 -9.46 5.01
CA GLY A 204 -10.57 -10.60 4.76
C GLY A 204 -10.04 -11.51 3.64
N GLY A 205 -9.53 -12.62 3.93
CA GLY A 205 -8.94 -13.73 3.15
C GLY A 205 -8.97 -13.79 1.61
N ASN A 206 -9.80 -13.01 0.92
CA ASN A 206 -9.97 -13.03 -0.54
C ASN A 206 -9.74 -11.64 -1.18
N GLN A 207 -8.94 -10.78 -0.58
CA GLN A 207 -8.61 -9.49 -1.17
C GLN A 207 -7.76 -9.65 -2.44
N GLU A 208 -8.03 -8.84 -3.47
CA GLU A 208 -7.14 -8.74 -4.63
C GLU A 208 -5.82 -8.06 -4.23
N VAL A 209 -4.70 -8.54 -4.78
CA VAL A 209 -3.36 -8.06 -4.44
C VAL A 209 -2.67 -7.48 -5.65
N ILE A 210 -2.25 -6.22 -5.59
CA ILE A 210 -1.48 -5.59 -6.65
C ILE A 210 -0.04 -6.13 -6.60
N LEU A 211 0.40 -6.73 -7.70
CA LEU A 211 1.75 -7.28 -7.86
C LEU A 211 2.70 -6.27 -8.50
N SER A 212 2.21 -5.56 -9.53
CA SER A 212 2.97 -4.53 -10.25
C SER A 212 2.05 -3.49 -10.88
N ALA A 213 2.61 -2.40 -11.33
CA ALA A 213 1.94 -1.35 -12.09
C ALA A 213 2.82 -0.86 -13.24
N GLU A 214 2.19 -0.45 -14.34
CA GLU A 214 2.81 0.21 -15.46
C GLU A 214 2.31 1.65 -15.55
N PHE A 215 3.25 2.57 -15.74
CA PHE A 215 2.99 4.00 -15.79
C PHE A 215 3.32 4.56 -17.16
N THR A 216 2.39 5.29 -17.74
CA THR A 216 2.65 6.09 -18.95
C THR A 216 3.23 7.43 -18.53
N LEU A 217 4.43 7.71 -18.98
CA LEU A 217 5.18 8.93 -18.73
C LEU A 217 5.29 9.74 -20.00
N ARG A 218 5.88 10.94 -19.91
CA ARG A 218 6.16 11.77 -21.08
C ARG A 218 7.61 12.23 -21.06
N PRO A 219 8.28 12.29 -22.21
CA PRO A 219 9.56 12.97 -22.30
C PRO A 219 9.43 14.43 -21.83
N GLU A 220 10.32 14.85 -20.95
CA GLU A 220 10.31 16.19 -20.36
C GLU A 220 11.75 16.64 -20.14
N PRO A 221 12.11 17.89 -20.44
CA PRO A 221 13.47 18.38 -20.21
C PRO A 221 13.90 18.20 -18.73
N ALA A 222 15.11 17.66 -18.52
CA ALA A 222 15.66 17.40 -17.18
C ALA A 222 15.55 18.62 -16.24
N ARG A 223 15.73 19.84 -16.78
CA ARG A 223 15.60 21.08 -16.02
C ARG A 223 14.18 21.26 -15.47
N ILE A 224 13.16 21.01 -16.27
CA ILE A 224 11.75 21.13 -15.83
C ILE A 224 11.41 20.09 -14.78
N ILE A 225 11.84 18.85 -14.96
CA ILE A 225 11.68 17.78 -13.95
C ILE A 225 12.33 18.17 -12.64
N ALA A 226 13.58 18.67 -12.68
CA ALA A 226 14.31 19.09 -11.49
C ALA A 226 13.63 20.27 -10.77
N GLU A 227 13.15 21.28 -11.53
CA GLU A 227 12.40 22.41 -10.99
C GLU A 227 11.10 21.95 -10.28
N ASN A 228 10.35 21.03 -10.90
CA ASN A 228 9.13 20.48 -10.33
C ASN A 228 9.42 19.68 -9.05
N ILE A 229 10.43 18.82 -9.07
CA ILE A 229 10.84 18.05 -7.89
C ILE A 229 11.25 18.99 -6.75
N ALA A 230 12.05 20.02 -7.01
CA ALA A 230 12.48 20.98 -6.01
C ALA A 230 11.28 21.74 -5.40
N GLU A 231 10.35 22.20 -6.23
CA GLU A 231 9.16 22.92 -5.79
C GLU A 231 8.23 22.05 -4.95
N TYR A 232 7.96 20.81 -5.37
CA TYR A 232 7.11 19.90 -4.60
C TYR A 232 7.77 19.47 -3.29
N THR A 233 9.10 19.29 -3.29
CA THR A 233 9.86 19.02 -2.06
C THR A 233 9.72 20.17 -1.06
N ARG A 234 9.98 21.41 -1.51
CA ARG A 234 9.85 22.62 -0.68
C ARG A 234 8.45 22.73 -0.07
N ARG A 235 7.40 22.64 -0.90
CA ARG A 235 5.98 22.70 -0.42
C ARG A 235 5.68 21.63 0.61
N ARG A 236 6.28 20.47 0.46
CA ARG A 236 6.06 19.36 1.38
C ARG A 236 6.76 19.62 2.72
N GLU A 237 8.00 20.07 2.69
CA GLU A 237 8.78 20.39 3.90
C GLU A 237 8.11 21.50 4.70
N GLU A 238 7.51 22.50 4.03
CA GLU A 238 6.79 23.59 4.68
C GLU A 238 5.43 23.18 5.28
N SER A 239 4.79 22.13 4.75
CA SER A 239 3.40 21.78 5.11
C SER A 239 3.25 20.48 5.89
N GLN A 240 4.29 19.63 5.96
CA GLN A 240 4.19 18.32 6.61
C GLN A 240 5.05 18.24 7.86
N PRO A 241 4.53 17.64 8.94
CA PRO A 241 5.32 17.42 10.14
C PRO A 241 6.48 16.46 9.88
N THR A 242 7.57 16.62 10.61
CA THR A 242 8.74 15.74 10.60
C THR A 242 8.59 14.58 11.57
N GLU A 243 7.67 14.69 12.52
CA GLU A 243 7.40 13.70 13.55
C GLU A 243 6.79 12.42 12.96
N PRO A 244 6.86 11.29 13.70
CA PRO A 244 6.18 10.06 13.32
C PRO A 244 4.70 10.30 13.04
N SER A 245 4.23 9.90 11.86
CA SER A 245 2.88 10.19 11.38
C SER A 245 2.32 9.03 10.55
N ALA A 246 1.00 8.88 10.55
CA ALA A 246 0.25 8.00 9.66
C ALA A 246 -0.38 8.76 8.46
N GLY A 247 0.06 9.99 8.21
CA GLY A 247 -0.53 10.88 7.20
C GLY A 247 -1.90 11.44 7.64
N SER A 248 -2.65 11.99 6.69
CA SER A 248 -3.96 12.58 6.98
C SER A 248 -4.99 11.51 7.37
N ILE A 249 -5.55 11.63 8.56
CA ILE A 249 -6.54 10.70 9.12
C ILE A 249 -7.93 10.96 8.53
N PHE A 250 -8.28 12.24 8.35
CA PHE A 250 -9.57 12.65 7.84
C PHE A 250 -9.50 13.04 6.35
N LYS A 251 -10.56 12.72 5.62
CA LYS A 251 -10.74 13.21 4.25
C LYS A 251 -11.08 14.71 4.30
N ARG A 252 -10.62 15.46 3.30
CA ARG A 252 -11.09 16.85 3.11
C ARG A 252 -12.59 16.88 2.80
N THR A 253 -13.27 17.94 3.16
CA THR A 253 -14.59 18.27 2.64
C THR A 253 -14.47 18.86 1.23
N GLU A 254 -15.60 19.10 0.56
CA GLU A 254 -15.60 19.79 -0.73
C GLU A 254 -15.04 21.21 -0.64
N GLN A 255 -15.27 21.90 0.49
CA GLN A 255 -14.91 23.30 0.67
C GLN A 255 -13.56 23.50 1.35
N TYR A 256 -13.22 22.67 2.37
CA TYR A 256 -12.07 22.91 3.22
C TYR A 256 -11.22 21.65 3.45
N PRO A 257 -9.88 21.82 3.62
CA PRO A 257 -9.02 20.77 4.16
C PRO A 257 -9.46 20.39 5.58
N ALA A 258 -9.34 19.09 5.92
CA ALA A 258 -9.75 18.63 7.25
C ALA A 258 -8.95 19.29 8.39
N GLY A 259 -7.65 19.52 8.19
CA GLY A 259 -6.80 20.23 9.16
C GLY A 259 -7.34 21.63 9.48
N PHE A 260 -7.72 22.40 8.45
CA PHE A 260 -8.31 23.73 8.65
C PHE A 260 -9.57 23.70 9.54
N LEU A 261 -10.45 22.69 9.33
CA LEU A 261 -11.68 22.57 10.13
C LEU A 261 -11.41 22.10 11.58
N ILE A 262 -10.28 21.44 11.82
CA ILE A 262 -9.89 20.95 13.16
C ILE A 262 -9.26 22.10 13.98
N GLU A 263 -8.59 23.04 13.30
CA GLU A 263 -7.93 24.19 13.92
C GLU A 263 -8.90 25.33 14.29
N GLN A 264 -10.12 25.35 13.71
CA GLN A 264 -11.20 26.31 14.06
C GLN A 264 -11.92 25.89 15.34
#